data_9d1ff6c2cfbff992f137639656e5b589
#
_entry.id   9d1ff6c2cfbff992f137639656e5b589
#
_cell.length_a   1.000
_cell.length_b   1.000
_cell.length_c   1.000
_cell.angle_alpha   90.00
_cell.angle_beta   90.00
_cell.angle_gamma   90.00
#
_symmetry.space_group_name_H-M   'P 1'
#
loop_
_entity.id
_entity.type
_entity.pdbx_description
1 polymer ?
#
loop_
_entity_poly.entity_id
_entity_poly.type
_entity_poly.pdbx_seq_one_letter_code
_entity_poly.pdbx_strand_id
1 'polypeptide(L)'
;MSVEVSTDKARLDIGLIHGFLTNESYWVRNISRSDVEACIENSLCFGVFVDGAQAGFARVVTDYVRFAHILDVFVLQAFRGRGLSKLLMSSLLSHAALRTVTKYSLGTADAHGLYRQFGFDLPANPERQMELVKARPLP
;
A
#
# COMPACT_ATOMS: atom_id res chain seq x y z
N MET A 1 -19.08 -15.29 -5.32
CA MET A 1 -18.07 -14.29 -5.75
C MET A 1 -16.75 -14.63 -5.07
N SER A 2 -15.71 -14.82 -5.84
CA SER A 2 -14.39 -15.22 -5.36
C SER A 2 -13.55 -13.97 -5.05
N VAL A 3 -12.98 -13.91 -3.85
CA VAL A 3 -12.10 -12.82 -3.43
C VAL A 3 -10.81 -13.44 -2.91
N GLU A 4 -9.66 -12.96 -3.41
CA GLU A 4 -8.37 -13.42 -2.90
C GLU A 4 -7.36 -12.29 -2.85
N VAL A 5 -6.40 -12.40 -1.94
CA VAL A 5 -5.23 -11.53 -1.85
C VAL A 5 -4.01 -12.32 -2.27
N SER A 6 -3.18 -11.73 -3.13
CA SER A 6 -1.97 -12.37 -3.63
C SER A 6 -0.78 -11.42 -3.58
N THR A 7 0.40 -11.97 -3.30
CA THR A 7 1.67 -11.24 -3.40
C THR A 7 2.44 -11.57 -4.67
N ASP A 8 1.83 -12.31 -5.59
CA ASP A 8 2.44 -12.63 -6.87
C ASP A 8 2.44 -11.40 -7.79
N LYS A 9 3.61 -10.81 -7.99
CA LYS A 9 3.77 -9.60 -8.82
C LYS A 9 3.37 -9.82 -10.27
N ALA A 10 3.45 -11.05 -10.77
CA ALA A 10 3.05 -11.37 -12.13
C ALA A 10 1.55 -11.18 -12.36
N ARG A 11 0.75 -11.21 -11.30
CA ARG A 11 -0.70 -11.00 -11.37
C ARG A 11 -1.10 -9.53 -11.32
N LEU A 12 -0.20 -8.63 -10.95
CA LEU A 12 -0.52 -7.21 -10.82
C LEU A 12 -0.77 -6.56 -12.18
N ASP A 13 -1.80 -5.76 -12.26
CA ASP A 13 -2.12 -4.94 -13.43
C ASP A 13 -1.43 -3.59 -13.28
N ILE A 14 -0.25 -3.44 -13.89
CA ILE A 14 0.56 -2.22 -13.78
C ILE A 14 -0.19 -1.02 -14.33
N GLY A 15 -0.87 -1.17 -15.46
CA GLY A 15 -1.65 -0.08 -16.04
C GLY A 15 -2.76 0.41 -15.12
N LEU A 16 -3.43 -0.51 -14.44
CA LEU A 16 -4.46 -0.18 -13.46
C LEU A 16 -3.87 0.56 -12.26
N ILE A 17 -2.76 0.07 -11.73
CA ILE A 17 -2.09 0.70 -10.59
C ILE A 17 -1.62 2.10 -10.96
N HIS A 18 -0.91 2.24 -12.08
CA HIS A 18 -0.45 3.53 -12.57
C HIS A 18 -1.61 4.49 -12.82
N GLY A 19 -2.69 4.00 -13.44
CA GLY A 19 -3.88 4.80 -13.72
C GLY A 19 -4.54 5.33 -12.44
N PHE A 20 -4.65 4.48 -11.41
CA PHE A 20 -5.20 4.93 -10.13
C PHE A 20 -4.30 5.99 -9.48
N LEU A 21 -3.00 5.75 -9.41
CA LEU A 21 -2.07 6.66 -8.75
C LEU A 21 -2.02 8.02 -9.44
N THR A 22 -2.06 8.06 -10.78
CA THR A 22 -1.99 9.33 -11.52
C THR A 22 -3.32 10.10 -11.54
N ASN A 23 -4.44 9.40 -11.57
CA ASN A 23 -5.76 10.03 -11.81
C ASN A 23 -6.60 10.18 -10.54
N GLU A 24 -6.44 9.31 -9.56
CA GLU A 24 -7.34 9.24 -8.40
C GLU A 24 -6.65 9.43 -7.07
N SER A 25 -5.32 9.21 -6.98
CA SER A 25 -4.62 9.47 -5.73
C SER A 25 -4.35 10.96 -5.53
N TYR A 26 -4.25 11.39 -4.27
CA TYR A 26 -3.82 12.74 -3.94
C TYR A 26 -2.32 12.83 -3.60
N TRP A 27 -1.66 11.67 -3.43
CA TRP A 27 -0.31 11.61 -2.88
C TRP A 27 0.82 11.47 -3.92
N VAL A 28 0.53 11.02 -5.14
CA VAL A 28 1.59 10.80 -6.15
C VAL A 28 1.09 10.94 -7.60
N ARG A 29 0.35 12.02 -7.88
CA ARG A 29 -0.32 12.18 -9.18
C ARG A 29 0.60 12.25 -10.40
N ASN A 30 1.86 12.60 -10.22
CA ASN A 30 2.80 12.79 -11.33
C ASN A 30 3.77 11.63 -11.53
N ILE A 31 3.47 10.47 -10.94
CA ILE A 31 4.36 9.31 -11.06
C ILE A 31 4.32 8.73 -12.47
N SER A 32 5.50 8.43 -13.04
CA SER A 32 5.60 7.77 -14.34
C SER A 32 5.33 6.27 -14.20
N ARG A 33 4.98 5.62 -15.31
CA ARG A 33 4.79 4.16 -15.33
C ARG A 33 6.09 3.43 -14.95
N SER A 34 7.24 3.90 -15.44
CA SER A 34 8.52 3.28 -15.11
C SER A 34 8.84 3.39 -13.62
N ASP A 35 8.45 4.48 -12.97
CA ASP A 35 8.61 4.63 -11.52
C ASP A 35 7.68 3.70 -10.75
N VAL A 36 6.45 3.51 -11.20
CA VAL A 36 5.54 2.52 -10.61
C VAL A 36 6.14 1.12 -10.68
N GLU A 37 6.68 0.75 -11.85
CA GLU A 37 7.32 -0.55 -12.04
C GLU A 37 8.52 -0.73 -11.08
N ALA A 38 9.37 0.28 -10.94
CA ALA A 38 10.50 0.26 -10.02
C ALA A 38 10.05 0.13 -8.55
N CYS A 39 9.01 0.87 -8.16
CA CYS A 39 8.45 0.77 -6.83
C CYS A 39 7.93 -0.64 -6.53
N ILE A 40 7.24 -1.23 -7.48
CA ILE A 40 6.69 -2.60 -7.33
C ILE A 40 7.84 -3.61 -7.21
N GLU A 41 8.85 -3.49 -8.06
CA GLU A 41 10.01 -4.39 -8.03
C GLU A 41 10.72 -4.38 -6.68
N ASN A 42 10.82 -3.22 -6.03
CA ASN A 42 11.54 -3.02 -4.78
C ASN A 42 10.66 -3.08 -3.53
N SER A 43 9.45 -3.58 -3.63
CA SER A 43 8.50 -3.62 -2.53
C SER A 43 7.84 -4.98 -2.41
N LEU A 44 7.30 -5.28 -1.24
CA LEU A 44 6.36 -6.38 -1.08
C LEU A 44 4.97 -5.84 -1.44
N CYS A 45 4.33 -6.42 -2.44
CA CYS A 45 3.08 -5.92 -2.96
C CYS A 45 1.94 -6.90 -2.72
N PHE A 46 0.76 -6.35 -2.41
CA PHE A 46 -0.46 -7.10 -2.20
C PHE A 46 -1.51 -6.62 -3.19
N GLY A 47 -2.04 -7.54 -3.98
CA GLY A 47 -3.19 -7.26 -4.82
C GLY A 47 -4.40 -7.98 -4.26
N VAL A 48 -5.56 -7.34 -4.26
CA VAL A 48 -6.83 -8.00 -3.98
C VAL A 48 -7.58 -8.18 -5.30
N PHE A 49 -8.10 -9.38 -5.51
CA PHE A 49 -8.73 -9.78 -6.77
C PHE A 49 -10.14 -10.27 -6.49
N VAL A 50 -11.08 -9.79 -7.28
CA VAL A 50 -12.48 -10.22 -7.24
C VAL A 50 -12.77 -10.92 -8.57
N ASP A 51 -13.11 -12.19 -8.51
CA ASP A 51 -13.35 -13.04 -9.68
C ASP A 51 -12.20 -12.94 -10.71
N GLY A 52 -10.97 -12.89 -10.21
CA GLY A 52 -9.75 -12.83 -11.02
C GLY A 52 -9.32 -11.45 -11.47
N ALA A 53 -10.14 -10.42 -11.31
CA ALA A 53 -9.81 -9.05 -11.69
C ALA A 53 -9.25 -8.28 -10.49
N GLN A 54 -8.19 -7.52 -10.70
CA GLN A 54 -7.62 -6.71 -9.62
C GLN A 54 -8.60 -5.61 -9.20
N ALA A 55 -8.88 -5.56 -7.90
CA ALA A 55 -9.81 -4.61 -7.31
C ALA A 55 -9.14 -3.62 -6.37
N GLY A 56 -7.90 -3.89 -5.95
CA GLY A 56 -7.18 -3.02 -5.04
C GLY A 56 -5.71 -3.42 -4.92
N PHE A 57 -4.98 -2.66 -4.09
CA PHE A 57 -3.53 -2.77 -4.00
C PHE A 57 -3.03 -2.24 -2.67
N ALA A 58 -1.90 -2.75 -2.22
CA ALA A 58 -1.11 -2.19 -1.11
C ALA A 58 0.36 -2.50 -1.34
N ARG A 59 1.23 -1.56 -1.01
CA ARG A 59 2.66 -1.71 -1.18
C ARG A 59 3.35 -1.54 0.16
N VAL A 60 4.34 -2.40 0.43
CA VAL A 60 5.10 -2.39 1.68
C VAL A 60 6.58 -2.27 1.38
N VAL A 61 7.22 -1.24 1.91
CA VAL A 61 8.68 -1.10 1.90
C VAL A 61 9.18 -1.60 3.24
N THR A 62 10.06 -2.60 3.23
CA THR A 62 10.45 -3.30 4.45
C THR A 62 11.83 -3.93 4.32
N ASP A 63 12.51 -4.08 5.46
CA ASP A 63 13.74 -4.89 5.55
C ASP A 63 13.42 -6.36 5.86
N TYR A 64 12.14 -6.71 6.02
CA TYR A 64 11.67 -8.05 6.43
C TYR A 64 12.10 -8.47 7.83
N VAL A 65 12.66 -7.58 8.62
CA VAL A 65 13.19 -7.89 9.94
C VAL A 65 12.63 -6.98 11.02
N ARG A 66 12.75 -5.66 10.84
CA ARG A 66 12.46 -4.71 11.91
C ARG A 66 11.30 -3.77 11.61
N PHE A 67 11.14 -3.34 10.36
CA PHE A 67 10.15 -2.32 10.04
C PHE A 67 9.43 -2.60 8.73
N ALA A 68 8.24 -2.02 8.60
CA ALA A 68 7.47 -2.01 7.36
C ALA A 68 6.76 -0.66 7.24
N HIS A 69 6.91 -0.01 6.09
CA HIS A 69 6.19 1.21 5.74
C HIS A 69 5.17 0.92 4.64
N ILE A 70 3.94 1.24 4.91
CA ILE A 70 2.81 0.90 4.03
C ILE A 70 2.48 2.10 3.16
N LEU A 71 2.37 1.88 1.85
CA LEU A 71 2.16 2.91 0.84
C LEU A 71 1.14 2.44 -0.19
N ASP A 72 0.57 3.41 -0.90
CA ASP A 72 -0.24 3.18 -2.10
C ASP A 72 -1.39 2.18 -1.88
N VAL A 73 -2.05 2.29 -0.74
CA VAL A 73 -3.22 1.45 -0.42
C VAL A 73 -4.44 2.03 -1.10
N PHE A 74 -5.10 1.23 -1.93
CA PHE A 74 -6.36 1.66 -2.54
C PHE A 74 -7.26 0.48 -2.87
N VAL A 75 -8.54 0.77 -2.98
CA VAL A 75 -9.56 -0.10 -3.56
C VAL A 75 -10.27 0.70 -4.64
N LEU A 76 -10.45 0.11 -5.80
CA LEU A 76 -11.15 0.76 -6.91
C LEU A 76 -12.59 1.08 -6.50
N GLN A 77 -13.10 2.20 -6.96
CA GLN A 77 -14.43 2.70 -6.58
C GLN A 77 -15.54 1.65 -6.80
N ALA A 78 -15.50 0.94 -7.90
CA ALA A 78 -16.50 -0.09 -8.22
C ALA A 78 -16.53 -1.24 -7.20
N PHE A 79 -15.49 -1.42 -6.41
CA PHE A 79 -15.37 -2.52 -5.43
C PHE A 79 -15.42 -2.06 -3.98
N ARG A 80 -15.65 -0.77 -3.73
CA ARG A 80 -15.72 -0.22 -2.37
C ARG A 80 -16.98 -0.69 -1.63
N GLY A 81 -16.95 -0.64 -0.31
CA GLY A 81 -18.06 -1.06 0.52
C GLY A 81 -18.17 -2.58 0.71
N ARG A 82 -17.14 -3.34 0.35
CA ARG A 82 -17.11 -4.81 0.45
C ARG A 82 -16.06 -5.34 1.43
N GLY A 83 -15.42 -4.44 2.20
CA GLY A 83 -14.42 -4.83 3.18
C GLY A 83 -13.05 -5.20 2.59
N LEU A 84 -12.77 -4.80 1.35
CA LEU A 84 -11.52 -5.19 0.67
C LEU A 84 -10.29 -4.50 1.25
N SER A 85 -10.40 -3.24 1.71
CA SER A 85 -9.29 -2.57 2.40
C SER A 85 -8.93 -3.29 3.70
N LYS A 86 -9.93 -3.74 4.45
CA LYS A 86 -9.72 -4.51 5.67
C LYS A 86 -9.06 -5.85 5.38
N LEU A 87 -9.47 -6.50 4.31
CA LEU A 87 -8.87 -7.76 3.87
C LEU A 87 -7.40 -7.57 3.48
N LEU A 88 -7.09 -6.51 2.73
CA LEU A 88 -5.70 -6.16 2.38
C LEU A 88 -4.86 -5.97 3.65
N MET A 89 -5.35 -5.16 4.60
CA MET A 89 -4.62 -4.89 5.84
C MET A 89 -4.44 -6.14 6.69
N SER A 90 -5.48 -6.96 6.85
CA SER A 90 -5.38 -8.23 7.57
C SER A 90 -4.35 -9.16 6.94
N SER A 91 -4.37 -9.29 5.63
CA SER A 91 -3.44 -10.13 4.87
C SER A 91 -2.00 -9.64 5.02
N LEU A 92 -1.80 -8.33 4.95
CA LEU A 92 -0.51 -7.69 5.07
C LEU A 92 0.08 -7.91 6.48
N LEU A 93 -0.70 -7.61 7.51
CA LEU A 93 -0.25 -7.69 8.90
C LEU A 93 0.00 -9.12 9.38
N SER A 94 -0.62 -10.12 8.74
CA SER A 94 -0.45 -11.54 9.06
C SER A 94 0.48 -12.29 8.11
N HIS A 95 1.07 -11.62 7.12
CA HIS A 95 1.89 -12.28 6.13
C HIS A 95 3.17 -12.87 6.75
N ALA A 96 3.49 -14.11 6.39
CA ALA A 96 4.63 -14.83 6.96
C ALA A 96 5.97 -14.13 6.74
N ALA A 97 6.14 -13.42 5.61
CA ALA A 97 7.37 -12.68 5.32
C ALA A 97 7.63 -11.52 6.29
N LEU A 98 6.60 -11.03 6.97
CA LEU A 98 6.69 -9.92 7.92
C LEU A 98 6.61 -10.38 9.38
N ARG A 99 6.72 -11.67 9.67
CA ARG A 99 6.48 -12.23 11.01
C ARG A 99 7.38 -11.67 12.10
N THR A 100 8.57 -11.19 11.75
CA THR A 100 9.52 -10.61 12.73
C THR A 100 9.42 -9.09 12.82
N VAL A 101 8.69 -8.46 11.92
CA VAL A 101 8.54 -6.99 11.91
C VAL A 101 7.67 -6.56 13.09
N THR A 102 8.18 -5.61 13.86
CA THR A 102 7.49 -5.10 15.06
C THR A 102 7.03 -3.66 14.92
N LYS A 103 7.53 -2.92 13.91
CA LYS A 103 7.15 -1.53 13.71
C LYS A 103 6.59 -1.34 12.31
N TYR A 104 5.34 -0.95 12.25
CA TYR A 104 4.64 -0.59 11.01
C TYR A 104 4.35 0.91 11.04
N SER A 105 4.51 1.57 9.91
CA SER A 105 4.19 2.98 9.75
C SER A 105 3.45 3.23 8.45
N LEU A 106 2.66 4.29 8.43
CA LEU A 106 1.98 4.76 7.22
C LEU A 106 1.64 6.24 7.38
N GLY A 107 1.36 6.90 6.27
CA GLY A 107 0.80 8.23 6.26
C GLY A 107 -0.61 8.18 5.68
N THR A 108 -1.54 8.93 6.24
CA THR A 108 -2.89 9.06 5.70
C THR A 108 -3.45 10.43 6.03
N ALA A 109 -4.19 11.03 5.07
CA ALA A 109 -4.87 12.29 5.29
C ALA A 109 -6.26 12.09 5.89
N ASP A 110 -6.92 10.98 5.59
CA ASP A 110 -8.37 10.85 5.79
C ASP A 110 -8.85 9.46 6.26
N ALA A 111 -7.95 8.50 6.44
CA ALA A 111 -8.33 7.12 6.77
C ALA A 111 -7.87 6.66 8.17
N HIS A 112 -7.67 7.58 9.09
CA HIS A 112 -7.22 7.25 10.45
C HIS A 112 -8.14 6.23 11.15
N GLY A 113 -9.45 6.35 10.94
CA GLY A 113 -10.42 5.43 11.54
C GLY A 113 -10.26 4.00 11.06
N LEU A 114 -9.95 3.80 9.78
CA LEU A 114 -9.69 2.48 9.23
C LEU A 114 -8.45 1.86 9.89
N TYR A 115 -7.36 2.58 9.91
CA TYR A 115 -6.09 2.05 10.41
C TYR A 115 -6.08 1.85 11.93
N ARG A 116 -6.83 2.66 12.68
CA ARG A 116 -7.00 2.45 14.12
C ARG A 116 -7.64 1.11 14.45
N GLN A 117 -8.50 0.59 13.58
CA GLN A 117 -9.10 -0.74 13.77
C GLN A 117 -8.05 -1.85 13.78
N PHE A 118 -6.87 -1.60 13.21
CA PHE A 118 -5.76 -2.56 13.16
C PHE A 118 -4.66 -2.24 14.18
N GLY A 119 -4.89 -1.29 15.09
CA GLY A 119 -3.93 -0.96 16.13
C GLY A 119 -2.99 0.18 15.80
N PHE A 120 -3.15 0.82 14.64
CA PHE A 120 -2.36 2.02 14.31
C PHE A 120 -2.86 3.21 15.12
N ASP A 121 -1.93 4.06 15.55
CA ASP A 121 -2.22 5.30 16.23
C ASP A 121 -1.13 6.32 15.85
N LEU A 122 -1.30 7.54 16.30
CA LEU A 122 -0.28 8.57 16.14
C LEU A 122 1.02 8.09 16.82
N PRO A 123 2.20 8.48 16.28
CA PRO A 123 3.46 8.08 16.89
C PRO A 123 3.52 8.45 18.36
N ALA A 124 4.03 7.55 19.20
CA ALA A 124 4.13 7.80 20.64
C ALA A 124 5.04 8.99 20.97
N ASN A 125 6.06 9.21 20.15
CA ASN A 125 7.02 10.31 20.30
C ASN A 125 7.20 11.00 18.96
N PRO A 126 6.22 11.80 18.50
CA PRO A 126 6.29 12.43 17.18
C PRO A 126 7.48 13.37 17.02
N GLU A 127 7.96 13.94 18.10
CA GLU A 127 9.14 14.81 18.11
C GLU A 127 10.44 14.09 17.76
N ARG A 128 10.44 12.75 17.75
CA ARG A 128 11.60 11.94 17.35
C ARG A 128 11.64 11.67 15.86
N GLN A 129 10.63 12.10 15.14
CA GLN A 129 10.53 11.87 13.70
C GLN A 129 10.88 13.13 12.95
N MET A 130 11.70 12.97 11.93
CA MET A 130 12.10 14.06 11.06
C MET A 130 11.96 13.62 9.62
N GLU A 131 11.64 14.57 8.73
CA GLU A 131 11.59 14.30 7.31
C GLU A 131 12.32 15.36 6.52
N LEU A 132 12.87 14.97 5.39
CA LEU A 132 13.44 15.87 4.39
C LEU A 132 12.77 15.55 3.05
N VAL A 133 12.16 16.55 2.48
CA VAL A 133 11.55 16.44 1.14
C VAL A 133 12.42 17.21 0.16
N LYS A 134 12.84 16.55 -0.90
CA LYS A 134 13.70 17.15 -1.94
C LYS A 134 12.95 17.24 -3.25
N ALA A 135 13.20 18.29 -4.00
CA ALA A 135 12.73 18.36 -5.38
C ALA A 135 13.38 17.24 -6.19
N ARG A 136 12.58 16.56 -7.02
CA ARG A 136 13.11 15.50 -7.88
C ARG A 136 14.05 16.11 -8.93
N PRO A 137 15.26 15.56 -9.13
CA PRO A 137 16.14 16.06 -10.17
C PRO A 137 15.51 15.88 -11.55
N LEU A 138 15.77 16.85 -12.46
CA LEU A 138 15.33 16.74 -13.84
C LEU A 138 16.05 15.58 -14.53
N PRO A 139 15.36 14.85 -15.45
CA PRO A 139 15.96 13.74 -16.18
C PRO A 139 17.10 14.19 -17.10
#